data_bff37cc6cb235c689522d70006da62a0
#
_entry.id   bff37cc6cb235c689522d70006da62a0
#
_cell.length_a   1.000
_cell.length_b   1.000
_cell.length_c   1.000
_cell.angle_alpha   90.00
_cell.angle_beta   90.00
_cell.angle_gamma   90.00
#
_symmetry.space_group_name_H-M   'P 1'
#
loop_
_entity.id
_entity.type
_entity.pdbx_description
1 polymer ?
#
loop_
_entity_poly.entity_id
_entity_poly.type
_entity_poly.pdbx_seq_one_letter_code
_entity_poly.pdbx_strand_id
1 'polypeptide(L)'
;MIRVLTLLCIYAAGSPVAFLFSQSPIVSYVKGKVEYVVLDGDKGKKIDDLEINSFVLPNHLIATGKGSRTELHQGNIIWRLGSLSVGKWLSKNSFWLHSGSSLFCTTEVKTIHLSSVESNATFEGKGTVIIEATSNGGFKFIPLECEGTLTTQSGGMKEIIEGQMVLVLGNPAEYGNAFDLDLVLLLRSSRLINSFPVPLPTFDQIGLAIYIQQLKIRGKYDALIGDATSNENLQM
;
A
#
# COMPACT_ATOMS: atom_id res chain seq x y z
N MET A 1 -34.56 -59.21 -8.60
CA MET A 1 -33.20 -58.77 -8.90
C MET A 1 -33.20 -57.25 -8.86
N ILE A 2 -32.87 -56.65 -7.69
CA ILE A 2 -32.82 -55.20 -7.48
C ILE A 2 -31.35 -54.81 -7.49
N ARG A 3 -30.94 -54.00 -8.48
CA ARG A 3 -29.58 -53.41 -8.52
C ARG A 3 -29.58 -52.14 -7.69
N VAL A 4 -28.84 -52.19 -6.57
CA VAL A 4 -28.53 -51.00 -5.76
C VAL A 4 -27.42 -50.25 -6.45
N LEU A 5 -27.72 -49.02 -6.89
CA LEU A 5 -26.75 -48.08 -7.45
C LEU A 5 -26.11 -47.29 -6.29
N THR A 6 -24.91 -47.65 -5.94
CA THR A 6 -24.14 -46.94 -4.89
C THR A 6 -23.56 -45.66 -5.49
N LEU A 7 -24.12 -44.53 -5.10
CA LEU A 7 -23.63 -43.18 -5.49
C LEU A 7 -22.38 -42.86 -4.65
N LEU A 8 -21.20 -42.87 -5.27
CA LEU A 8 -19.96 -42.50 -4.65
C LEU A 8 -19.83 -40.96 -4.65
N CYS A 9 -20.19 -40.31 -3.54
CA CYS A 9 -19.90 -38.90 -3.33
C CYS A 9 -18.41 -38.74 -3.06
N ILE A 10 -17.66 -38.31 -4.09
CA ILE A 10 -16.27 -37.89 -3.91
C ILE A 10 -16.30 -36.49 -3.24
N TYR A 11 -16.07 -36.43 -1.95
CA TYR A 11 -15.76 -35.21 -1.24
C TYR A 11 -14.36 -34.75 -1.69
N ALA A 12 -14.29 -33.79 -2.61
CA ALA A 12 -13.08 -33.04 -2.87
C ALA A 12 -12.82 -32.11 -1.65
N ALA A 13 -12.17 -32.65 -0.63
CA ALA A 13 -11.60 -31.83 0.42
C ALA A 13 -10.50 -30.98 -0.22
N GLY A 14 -10.82 -29.72 -0.55
CA GLY A 14 -9.83 -28.75 -1.02
C GLY A 14 -8.68 -28.70 -0.01
N SER A 15 -7.45 -28.98 -0.46
CA SER A 15 -6.30 -28.99 0.42
C SER A 15 -6.13 -27.59 1.04
N PRO A 16 -5.75 -27.49 2.33
CA PRO A 16 -5.53 -26.20 2.99
C PRO A 16 -4.45 -25.37 2.27
N VAL A 17 -3.56 -25.99 1.53
CA VAL A 17 -2.53 -25.36 0.70
C VAL A 17 -3.17 -24.57 -0.45
N ALA A 18 -4.18 -25.12 -1.15
CA ALA A 18 -4.86 -24.42 -2.25
C ALA A 18 -5.58 -23.14 -1.76
N PHE A 19 -6.10 -23.16 -0.53
CA PHE A 19 -6.75 -22.00 0.08
C PHE A 19 -5.76 -20.88 0.42
N LEU A 20 -4.55 -21.22 0.88
CA LEU A 20 -3.48 -20.25 1.15
C LEU A 20 -3.02 -19.54 -0.12
N PHE A 21 -2.82 -20.26 -1.21
CA PHE A 21 -2.41 -19.67 -2.49
C PHE A 21 -3.48 -18.73 -3.08
N SER A 22 -4.77 -19.00 -2.87
CA SER A 22 -5.84 -18.13 -3.38
C SER A 22 -5.88 -16.75 -2.71
N GLN A 23 -5.21 -16.57 -1.57
CA GLN A 23 -5.17 -15.31 -0.81
C GLN A 23 -3.80 -14.60 -0.88
N SER A 24 -2.78 -15.28 -1.37
CA SER A 24 -1.43 -14.72 -1.49
C SER A 24 -1.34 -13.78 -2.68
N PRO A 25 -0.62 -12.64 -2.56
CA PRO A 25 -0.40 -11.78 -3.70
C PRO A 25 0.52 -12.44 -4.73
N ILE A 26 0.27 -12.13 -6.01
CA ILE A 26 1.04 -12.58 -7.16
C ILE A 26 1.90 -11.41 -7.65
N VAL A 27 3.15 -11.68 -7.94
CA VAL A 27 4.09 -10.69 -8.49
C VAL A 27 3.77 -10.45 -9.96
N SER A 28 3.38 -9.22 -10.31
CA SER A 28 3.06 -8.81 -11.69
C SER A 28 4.21 -8.09 -12.38
N TYR A 29 5.12 -7.47 -11.61
CA TYR A 29 6.24 -6.72 -12.16
C TYR A 29 7.42 -6.70 -11.19
N VAL A 30 8.63 -6.81 -11.77
CA VAL A 30 9.90 -6.67 -11.06
C VAL A 30 10.86 -5.83 -11.92
N LYS A 31 11.50 -4.84 -11.33
CA LYS A 31 12.60 -4.08 -11.93
C LYS A 31 13.76 -3.95 -10.98
N GLY A 32 14.95 -4.28 -11.48
CA GLY A 32 16.18 -4.24 -10.72
C GLY A 32 16.30 -5.39 -9.73
N LYS A 33 17.02 -5.20 -8.65
CA LYS A 33 17.24 -6.22 -7.63
C LYS A 33 16.12 -6.20 -6.60
N VAL A 34 15.31 -7.25 -6.57
CA VAL A 34 14.25 -7.46 -5.58
C VAL A 34 14.43 -8.83 -4.96
N GLU A 35 14.72 -8.85 -3.68
CA GLU A 35 14.99 -10.07 -2.93
C GLU A 35 13.74 -10.52 -2.19
N TYR A 36 13.54 -11.83 -2.16
CA TYR A 36 12.53 -12.52 -1.39
C TYR A 36 13.19 -13.31 -0.27
N VAL A 37 12.87 -12.95 0.96
CA VAL A 37 13.54 -13.48 2.14
C VAL A 37 12.58 -14.37 2.91
N VAL A 38 12.90 -15.66 2.93
CA VAL A 38 12.21 -16.66 3.74
C VAL A 38 12.87 -16.73 5.11
N LEU A 39 12.07 -16.52 6.15
CA LEU A 39 12.50 -16.70 7.54
C LEU A 39 12.06 -18.11 7.99
N ASP A 40 12.95 -19.09 7.92
CA ASP A 40 12.65 -20.49 8.25
C ASP A 40 13.18 -20.84 9.66
N GLY A 41 12.60 -20.21 10.68
CA GLY A 41 12.87 -20.49 12.09
C GLY A 41 14.35 -20.75 12.39
N ASP A 42 14.66 -21.94 12.93
CA ASP A 42 16.04 -22.36 13.30
C ASP A 42 16.95 -22.74 12.12
N LYS A 43 16.41 -22.89 10.90
CA LYS A 43 17.18 -23.31 9.71
C LYS A 43 17.87 -22.17 8.98
N GLY A 44 17.69 -20.95 9.43
CA GLY A 44 18.35 -19.80 8.87
C GLY A 44 17.52 -19.04 7.82
N LYS A 45 18.18 -18.15 7.12
CA LYS A 45 17.60 -17.20 6.17
C LYS A 45 17.89 -17.67 4.75
N LYS A 46 16.86 -17.96 3.96
CA LYS A 46 16.98 -18.17 2.53
C LYS A 46 16.65 -16.88 1.81
N ILE A 47 17.53 -16.45 0.92
CA ILE A 47 17.32 -15.27 0.08
C ILE A 47 17.29 -15.75 -1.36
N ASP A 48 16.20 -15.48 -2.06
CA ASP A 48 16.03 -15.72 -3.48
C ASP A 48 15.68 -14.41 -4.19
N ASP A 49 15.90 -14.33 -5.48
CA ASP A 49 15.36 -13.24 -6.29
C ASP A 49 13.84 -13.41 -6.45
N LEU A 50 13.11 -12.28 -6.36
CA LEU A 50 11.67 -12.30 -6.59
C LEU A 50 11.37 -12.38 -8.08
N GLU A 51 10.60 -13.39 -8.48
CA GLU A 51 10.25 -13.65 -9.87
C GLU A 51 8.82 -13.23 -10.20
N ILE A 52 8.60 -12.78 -11.44
CA ILE A 52 7.24 -12.49 -11.96
C ILE A 52 6.43 -13.78 -11.98
N ASN A 53 5.14 -13.68 -11.69
CA ASN A 53 4.17 -14.78 -11.52
C ASN A 53 4.42 -15.69 -10.30
N SER A 54 5.37 -15.36 -9.44
CA SER A 54 5.51 -16.05 -8.15
C SER A 54 4.51 -15.55 -7.12
N PHE A 55 4.17 -16.40 -6.14
CA PHE A 55 3.34 -16.03 -5.00
C PHE A 55 4.21 -15.52 -3.86
N VAL A 56 3.74 -14.46 -3.19
CA VAL A 56 4.34 -13.98 -1.95
C VAL A 56 3.59 -14.60 -0.77
N LEU A 57 4.25 -15.49 -0.05
CA LEU A 57 3.65 -16.15 1.11
C LEU A 57 3.64 -15.23 2.34
N PRO A 58 2.70 -15.43 3.27
CA PRO A 58 2.66 -14.67 4.52
C PRO A 58 3.97 -14.75 5.30
N ASN A 59 4.29 -13.65 5.99
CA ASN A 59 5.49 -13.48 6.83
C ASN A 59 6.85 -13.52 6.11
N HIS A 60 6.88 -13.64 4.78
CA HIS A 60 8.11 -13.48 4.01
C HIS A 60 8.37 -12.01 3.71
N LEU A 61 9.65 -11.62 3.72
CA LEU A 61 10.05 -10.26 3.43
C LEU A 61 10.30 -10.08 1.93
N ILE A 62 9.92 -8.91 1.42
CA ILE A 62 10.37 -8.42 0.12
C ILE A 62 11.28 -7.22 0.39
N ALA A 63 12.47 -7.24 -0.20
CA ALA A 63 13.44 -6.15 -0.10
C ALA A 63 13.82 -5.66 -1.50
N THR A 64 13.65 -4.37 -1.74
CA THR A 64 14.01 -3.73 -3.00
C THR A 64 15.33 -2.98 -2.89
N GLY A 65 16.24 -3.17 -3.82
CA GLY A 65 17.49 -2.44 -3.91
C GLY A 65 17.32 -1.00 -4.41
N LYS A 66 18.42 -0.26 -4.53
CA LYS A 66 18.43 1.10 -5.07
C LYS A 66 17.94 1.13 -6.52
N GLY A 67 16.94 1.96 -6.82
CA GLY A 67 16.31 2.08 -8.14
C GLY A 67 15.42 0.90 -8.53
N SER A 68 15.29 -0.11 -7.66
CA SER A 68 14.47 -1.30 -7.87
C SER A 68 13.03 -1.06 -7.41
N ARG A 69 12.10 -1.87 -7.92
CA ARG A 69 10.68 -1.82 -7.53
C ARG A 69 9.95 -3.09 -7.96
N THR A 70 8.83 -3.35 -7.33
CA THR A 70 7.97 -4.48 -7.67
C THR A 70 6.50 -4.13 -7.53
N GLU A 71 5.65 -4.81 -8.30
CA GLU A 71 4.20 -4.73 -8.21
C GLU A 71 3.62 -6.11 -7.95
N LEU A 72 2.61 -6.15 -7.10
CA LEU A 72 1.91 -7.37 -6.70
C LEU A 72 0.41 -7.14 -6.79
N HIS A 73 -0.32 -8.18 -7.15
CA HIS A 73 -1.77 -8.20 -7.20
C HIS A 73 -2.33 -9.15 -6.16
N GLN A 74 -3.25 -8.67 -5.34
CA GLN A 74 -4.02 -9.47 -4.38
C GLN A 74 -5.51 -9.23 -4.59
N GLY A 75 -6.14 -10.06 -5.40
CA GLY A 75 -7.51 -9.80 -5.85
C GLY A 75 -7.60 -8.47 -6.58
N ASN A 76 -8.41 -7.54 -6.07
CA ASN A 76 -8.60 -6.19 -6.64
C ASN A 76 -7.62 -5.15 -6.07
N ILE A 77 -6.66 -5.57 -5.26
CA ILE A 77 -5.69 -4.65 -4.66
C ILE A 77 -4.38 -4.77 -5.44
N ILE A 78 -3.88 -3.64 -5.91
CA ILE A 78 -2.54 -3.51 -6.46
C ILE A 78 -1.64 -2.97 -5.36
N TRP A 79 -0.49 -3.60 -5.17
CA TRP A 79 0.55 -3.15 -4.27
C TRP A 79 1.84 -2.89 -5.03
N ARG A 80 2.46 -1.74 -4.77
CA ARG A 80 3.76 -1.37 -5.35
C ARG A 80 4.74 -1.09 -4.23
N LEU A 81 5.94 -1.65 -4.31
CA LEU A 81 7.05 -1.29 -3.42
C LEU A 81 8.05 -0.45 -4.21
N GLY A 82 8.47 0.64 -3.59
CA GLY A 82 9.45 1.57 -4.15
C GLY A 82 10.90 1.11 -3.95
N SER A 83 11.83 1.99 -4.28
CA SER A 83 13.27 1.76 -4.09
C SER A 83 13.64 1.75 -2.61
N LEU A 84 14.59 0.90 -2.22
CA LEU A 84 15.10 0.79 -0.85
C LEU A 84 14.00 0.53 0.18
N SER A 85 13.01 -0.27 -0.20
CA SER A 85 11.87 -0.61 0.65
C SER A 85 11.95 -2.04 1.14
N VAL A 86 11.54 -2.25 2.37
CA VAL A 86 11.41 -3.57 2.99
C VAL A 86 10.02 -3.69 3.58
N GLY A 87 9.29 -4.69 3.12
CA GLY A 87 7.94 -4.96 3.59
C GLY A 87 7.61 -6.45 3.60
N LYS A 88 6.49 -6.81 4.20
CA LYS A 88 5.98 -8.18 4.19
C LYS A 88 4.46 -8.21 4.24
N TRP A 89 3.90 -9.25 3.64
CA TRP A 89 2.52 -9.65 3.84
C TRP A 89 2.38 -10.38 5.16
N LEU A 90 1.40 -9.96 5.97
CA LEU A 90 1.08 -10.66 7.22
C LEU A 90 -0.07 -11.65 7.01
N SER A 91 -1.12 -11.19 6.34
CA SER A 91 -2.31 -11.96 5.99
C SER A 91 -3.06 -11.26 4.85
N LYS A 92 -4.27 -11.74 4.53
CA LYS A 92 -5.14 -11.07 3.55
C LYS A 92 -5.39 -9.61 3.97
N ASN A 93 -5.14 -8.69 3.04
CA ASN A 93 -5.29 -7.24 3.23
C ASN A 93 -4.48 -6.67 4.43
N SER A 94 -3.44 -7.36 4.87
CA SER A 94 -2.59 -6.91 5.97
C SER A 94 -1.13 -6.82 5.52
N PHE A 95 -0.58 -5.62 5.60
CA PHE A 95 0.76 -5.30 5.11
C PHE A 95 1.58 -4.58 6.18
N TRP A 96 2.83 -4.98 6.31
CA TRP A 96 3.81 -4.35 7.18
C TRP A 96 4.96 -3.75 6.37
N LEU A 97 5.25 -2.48 6.60
CA LEU A 97 6.33 -1.74 5.98
C LEU A 97 7.41 -1.41 7.02
N HIS A 98 8.61 -1.99 6.85
CA HIS A 98 9.74 -1.71 7.73
C HIS A 98 10.43 -0.39 7.37
N SER A 99 10.69 -0.20 6.07
CA SER A 99 11.40 0.98 5.56
C SER A 99 11.02 1.26 4.11
N GLY A 100 11.29 2.48 3.66
CA GLY A 100 11.02 2.94 2.31
C GLY A 100 9.56 3.29 2.09
N SER A 101 9.04 3.02 0.89
CA SER A 101 7.70 3.42 0.48
C SER A 101 6.96 2.30 -0.25
N SER A 102 5.66 2.26 -0.04
CA SER A 102 4.72 1.37 -0.72
C SER A 102 3.50 2.16 -1.17
N LEU A 103 2.85 1.70 -2.22
CA LEU A 103 1.56 2.21 -2.66
C LEU A 103 0.58 1.04 -2.72
N PHE A 104 -0.65 1.26 -2.27
CA PHE A 104 -1.75 0.37 -2.61
C PHE A 104 -2.84 1.12 -3.37
N CYS A 105 -3.53 0.39 -4.25
CA CYS A 105 -4.66 0.89 -5.03
C CYS A 105 -5.78 -0.15 -5.02
N THR A 106 -6.99 0.29 -4.73
CA THR A 106 -8.20 -0.55 -4.82
C THR A 106 -9.36 0.27 -5.36
N THR A 107 -10.13 -0.32 -6.29
CA THR A 107 -11.34 0.29 -6.86
C THR A 107 -12.61 -0.05 -6.09
N GLU A 108 -12.52 -0.95 -5.12
CA GLU A 108 -13.63 -1.37 -4.25
C GLU A 108 -13.32 -1.04 -2.80
N VAL A 109 -14.36 -0.83 -2.02
CA VAL A 109 -14.22 -0.65 -0.57
C VAL A 109 -13.58 -1.90 0.04
N LYS A 110 -12.48 -1.71 0.73
CA LYS A 110 -11.72 -2.76 1.41
C LYS A 110 -11.32 -2.29 2.81
N THR A 111 -11.21 -3.25 3.71
CA THR A 111 -10.52 -3.06 4.98
C THR A 111 -9.08 -3.50 4.80
N ILE A 112 -8.13 -2.59 4.99
CA ILE A 112 -6.69 -2.82 4.83
C ILE A 112 -6.00 -2.49 6.15
N HIS A 113 -5.28 -3.47 6.68
CA HIS A 113 -4.49 -3.31 7.89
C HIS A 113 -3.06 -2.95 7.55
N LEU A 114 -2.64 -1.79 7.99
CA LEU A 114 -1.33 -1.21 7.76
C LEU A 114 -0.54 -1.22 9.06
N SER A 115 0.71 -1.65 8.98
CA SER A 115 1.60 -1.60 10.13
C SER A 115 3.03 -1.22 9.72
N SER A 116 3.75 -0.66 10.65
CA SER A 116 5.17 -0.37 10.57
C SER A 116 5.88 -0.98 11.77
N VAL A 117 7.08 -0.51 12.10
CA VAL A 117 7.84 -1.05 13.23
C VAL A 117 7.13 -0.82 14.56
N GLU A 118 6.60 0.41 14.78
CA GLU A 118 5.99 0.81 16.05
C GLU A 118 4.48 1.10 15.94
N SER A 119 3.98 1.36 14.74
CA SER A 119 2.63 1.89 14.58
C SER A 119 1.76 1.01 13.69
N ASN A 120 0.45 1.07 13.92
CA ASN A 120 -0.54 0.40 13.10
C ASN A 120 -1.78 1.27 12.89
N ALA A 121 -2.47 1.04 11.76
CA ALA A 121 -3.76 1.64 11.45
C ALA A 121 -4.58 0.72 10.57
N THR A 122 -5.89 0.91 10.60
CA THR A 122 -6.83 0.24 9.69
C THR A 122 -7.45 1.27 8.78
N PHE A 123 -7.28 1.08 7.48
CA PHE A 123 -7.96 1.84 6.45
C PHE A 123 -9.21 1.07 6.02
N GLU A 124 -10.34 1.77 5.95
CA GLU A 124 -11.58 1.25 5.38
C GLU A 124 -12.07 2.20 4.29
N GLY A 125 -12.00 1.75 3.03
CA GLY A 125 -12.32 2.60 1.89
C GLY A 125 -11.81 2.05 0.57
N LYS A 126 -11.75 2.92 -0.44
CA LYS A 126 -11.22 2.65 -1.79
C LYS A 126 -10.33 3.81 -2.24
N GLY A 127 -9.55 3.59 -3.29
CA GLY A 127 -8.68 4.58 -3.92
C GLY A 127 -7.20 4.22 -3.85
N THR A 128 -6.35 5.21 -4.03
CA THR A 128 -4.90 5.08 -4.10
C THR A 128 -4.21 5.83 -2.97
N VAL A 129 -3.37 5.09 -2.24
CA VAL A 129 -2.64 5.62 -1.08
C VAL A 129 -1.16 5.23 -1.17
N ILE A 130 -0.28 6.19 -0.90
CA ILE A 130 1.13 5.92 -0.63
C ILE A 130 1.35 5.83 0.87
N ILE A 131 2.15 4.85 1.29
CA ILE A 131 2.62 4.68 2.65
C ILE A 131 4.14 4.85 2.64
N GLU A 132 4.67 5.64 3.54
CA GLU A 132 6.11 5.87 3.66
C GLU A 132 6.53 5.69 5.12
N ALA A 133 7.42 4.74 5.38
CA ALA A 133 7.94 4.49 6.72
C ALA A 133 8.77 5.67 7.22
N THR A 134 8.62 6.00 8.49
CA THR A 134 9.42 7.05 9.15
C THR A 134 10.52 6.46 10.03
N SER A 135 11.57 7.23 10.28
CA SER A 135 12.73 6.77 11.06
C SER A 135 12.41 6.46 12.52
N ASN A 136 11.31 6.99 13.04
CA ASN A 136 10.82 6.72 14.39
C ASN A 136 9.83 5.55 14.49
N GLY A 137 9.77 4.69 13.45
CA GLY A 137 8.97 3.49 13.46
C GLY A 137 7.50 3.66 13.08
N GLY A 138 7.03 4.88 12.85
CA GLY A 138 5.70 5.17 12.33
C GLY A 138 5.64 5.15 10.79
N PHE A 139 4.60 5.75 10.24
CA PHE A 139 4.47 5.92 8.80
C PHE A 139 3.64 7.15 8.43
N LYS A 140 3.87 7.64 7.21
CA LYS A 140 3.02 8.63 6.54
C LYS A 140 1.96 7.90 5.76
N PHE A 141 0.71 8.32 5.89
CA PHE A 141 -0.43 7.90 5.09
C PHE A 141 -0.76 9.04 4.12
N ILE A 142 -0.58 8.82 2.82
CA ILE A 142 -0.66 9.83 1.77
C ILE A 142 -1.74 9.43 0.77
N PRO A 143 -3.00 9.88 0.96
CA PRO A 143 -4.09 9.62 0.03
C PRO A 143 -3.95 10.50 -1.22
N LEU A 144 -3.90 9.89 -2.40
CA LEU A 144 -3.84 10.59 -3.69
C LEU A 144 -5.24 10.91 -4.19
N GLU A 145 -6.03 9.88 -4.34
CA GLU A 145 -7.44 9.82 -4.68
C GLU A 145 -8.01 8.70 -3.82
N CYS A 146 -8.84 9.02 -2.85
CA CYS A 146 -9.21 8.07 -1.82
C CYS A 146 -10.44 8.51 -1.05
N GLU A 147 -11.41 7.61 -0.91
CA GLU A 147 -12.58 7.78 -0.06
C GLU A 147 -12.53 6.76 1.08
N GLY A 148 -12.77 7.18 2.31
CA GLY A 148 -12.84 6.28 3.45
C GLY A 148 -12.33 6.87 4.74
N THR A 149 -12.06 5.99 5.69
CA THR A 149 -11.61 6.34 7.02
C THR A 149 -10.32 5.62 7.39
N LEU A 150 -9.51 6.26 8.21
CA LEU A 150 -8.35 5.68 8.84
C LEU A 150 -8.61 5.58 10.35
N THR A 151 -8.37 4.43 10.94
CA THR A 151 -8.56 4.18 12.37
C THR A 151 -7.25 3.76 13.01
N THR A 152 -6.90 4.38 14.13
CA THR A 152 -5.76 3.99 14.98
C THR A 152 -6.23 3.72 16.40
N GLN A 153 -5.40 3.03 17.18
CA GLN A 153 -5.78 2.58 18.52
C GLN A 153 -6.08 3.75 19.49
N SER A 154 -5.25 4.80 19.49
CA SER A 154 -5.42 5.96 20.37
C SER A 154 -6.01 7.18 19.66
N GLY A 155 -5.80 7.32 18.34
CA GLY A 155 -6.32 8.44 17.56
C GLY A 155 -7.78 8.30 17.14
N GLY A 156 -8.39 7.12 17.35
CA GLY A 156 -9.77 6.84 16.92
C GLY A 156 -9.91 6.80 15.39
N MET A 157 -11.10 7.19 14.91
CA MET A 157 -11.44 7.21 13.49
C MET A 157 -11.26 8.63 12.92
N LYS A 158 -10.62 8.72 11.75
CA LYS A 158 -10.40 9.96 11.01
C LYS A 158 -10.86 9.79 9.58
N GLU A 159 -11.68 10.72 9.09
CA GLU A 159 -12.03 10.80 7.67
C GLU A 159 -10.81 11.20 6.84
N ILE A 160 -10.65 10.58 5.69
CA ILE A 160 -9.55 10.83 4.76
C ILE A 160 -9.87 12.03 3.88
N ILE A 161 -8.90 12.92 3.73
CA ILE A 161 -8.95 14.05 2.82
C ILE A 161 -7.89 13.83 1.73
N GLU A 162 -8.32 13.82 0.47
CA GLU A 162 -7.43 13.70 -0.68
C GLU A 162 -6.35 14.78 -0.68
N GLY A 163 -5.11 14.36 -0.94
CA GLY A 163 -3.96 15.26 -0.94
C GLY A 163 -3.50 15.72 0.45
N GLN A 164 -4.12 15.24 1.53
CA GLN A 164 -3.71 15.54 2.89
C GLN A 164 -2.98 14.35 3.52
N MET A 165 -1.67 14.48 3.69
CA MET A 165 -0.85 13.50 4.39
C MET A 165 -1.16 13.49 5.88
N VAL A 166 -1.27 12.31 6.46
CA VAL A 166 -1.43 12.08 7.90
C VAL A 166 -0.26 11.25 8.41
N LEU A 167 0.34 11.68 9.51
CA LEU A 167 1.33 10.87 10.23
C LEU A 167 0.61 9.90 11.17
N VAL A 168 1.07 8.64 11.20
CA VAL A 168 0.65 7.62 12.16
C VAL A 168 1.86 7.24 12.98
N LEU A 169 1.83 7.53 14.26
CA LEU A 169 3.00 7.48 15.16
C LEU A 169 2.66 6.78 16.46
N GLY A 170 3.68 6.18 17.08
CA GLY A 170 3.61 5.65 18.43
C GLY A 170 2.99 4.26 18.55
N ASN A 171 3.07 3.73 19.79
CA ASN A 171 2.45 2.48 20.20
C ASN A 171 1.96 2.63 21.66
N PRO A 172 0.64 2.79 21.86
CA PRO A 172 -0.46 2.70 20.88
C PRO A 172 -0.42 3.83 19.83
N ALA A 173 -0.86 3.51 18.61
CA ALA A 173 -0.77 4.43 17.49
C ALA A 173 -1.77 5.59 17.60
N GLU A 174 -1.30 6.80 17.27
CA GLU A 174 -2.08 8.04 17.23
C GLU A 174 -1.76 8.85 15.96
N TYR A 175 -2.53 9.91 15.72
CA TYR A 175 -2.30 10.81 14.60
C TYR A 175 -1.37 11.95 14.99
N GLY A 176 -0.38 12.20 14.14
CA GLY A 176 0.34 13.47 14.14
C GLY A 176 -0.41 14.54 13.34
N ASN A 177 0.27 15.66 13.12
CA ASN A 177 -0.24 16.75 12.30
C ASN A 177 -0.54 16.27 10.87
N ALA A 178 -1.62 16.77 10.29
CA ALA A 178 -1.92 16.59 8.88
C ALA A 178 -1.27 17.72 8.07
N PHE A 179 -0.82 17.39 6.85
CA PHE A 179 -0.16 18.34 5.93
C PHE A 179 -0.77 18.23 4.54
N ASP A 180 -1.14 19.36 3.96
CA ASP A 180 -1.56 19.40 2.57
C ASP A 180 -0.34 19.24 1.65
N LEU A 181 -0.50 18.41 0.62
CA LEU A 181 0.55 18.09 -0.34
C LEU A 181 0.20 18.63 -1.73
N ASP A 182 1.20 19.04 -2.48
CA ASP A 182 1.06 19.30 -3.91
C ASP A 182 0.96 17.96 -4.68
N LEU A 183 -0.25 17.59 -5.06
CA LEU A 183 -0.50 16.36 -5.83
C LEU A 183 0.16 16.39 -7.22
N VAL A 184 0.32 17.57 -7.85
CA VAL A 184 1.02 17.70 -9.15
C VAL A 184 2.49 17.34 -8.98
N LEU A 185 3.14 17.91 -7.97
CA LEU A 185 4.53 17.62 -7.69
C LEU A 185 4.73 16.16 -7.30
N LEU A 186 3.83 15.62 -6.48
CA LEU A 186 3.86 14.23 -6.05
C LEU A 186 3.69 13.28 -7.26
N LEU A 187 2.73 13.54 -8.15
CA LEU A 187 2.53 12.76 -9.36
C LEU A 187 3.79 12.75 -10.24
N ARG A 188 4.43 13.90 -10.41
CA ARG A 188 5.64 14.03 -11.26
C ARG A 188 6.86 13.34 -10.66
N SER A 189 7.04 13.39 -9.35
CA SER A 189 8.22 12.88 -8.65
C SER A 189 8.10 11.42 -8.23
N SER A 190 6.89 10.93 -7.98
CA SER A 190 6.68 9.59 -7.42
C SER A 190 6.86 8.50 -8.47
N ARG A 191 7.90 7.70 -8.29
CA ARG A 191 8.14 6.50 -9.11
C ARG A 191 7.14 5.38 -8.83
N LEU A 192 6.44 5.41 -7.70
CA LEU A 192 5.37 4.46 -7.38
C LEU A 192 4.16 4.64 -8.29
N ILE A 193 3.94 5.85 -8.82
CA ILE A 193 2.81 6.17 -9.69
C ILE A 193 3.21 5.97 -11.16
N ASN A 194 4.30 6.60 -11.59
CA ASN A 194 4.59 6.82 -13.03
C ASN A 194 5.68 5.92 -13.62
N SER A 195 6.27 5.02 -12.85
CA SER A 195 7.40 4.21 -13.33
C SER A 195 7.08 2.71 -13.46
N PHE A 196 5.82 2.35 -13.55
CA PHE A 196 5.36 0.99 -13.83
C PHE A 196 4.79 0.88 -15.25
N PRO A 197 4.88 -0.29 -15.90
CA PRO A 197 4.45 -0.46 -17.29
C PRO A 197 2.95 -0.33 -17.48
N VAL A 198 2.17 -0.68 -16.43
CA VAL A 198 0.70 -0.57 -16.44
C VAL A 198 0.30 0.56 -15.48
N PRO A 199 -0.48 1.56 -15.94
CA PRO A 199 -1.00 2.60 -15.07
C PRO A 199 -1.94 2.00 -14.01
N LEU A 200 -2.12 2.74 -12.91
CA LEU A 200 -3.08 2.37 -11.88
C LEU A 200 -4.51 2.45 -12.43
N PRO A 201 -5.44 1.57 -12.00
CA PRO A 201 -6.84 1.65 -12.42
C PRO A 201 -7.52 2.97 -12.07
N THR A 202 -7.01 3.67 -11.04
CA THR A 202 -7.51 4.97 -10.56
C THR A 202 -6.74 6.16 -11.14
N PHE A 203 -5.92 5.96 -12.19
CA PHE A 203 -5.05 7.01 -12.70
C PHE A 203 -5.82 8.26 -13.17
N ASP A 204 -6.97 8.07 -13.81
CA ASP A 204 -7.83 9.17 -14.26
C ASP A 204 -8.47 9.92 -13.07
N GLN A 205 -8.83 9.19 -12.00
CA GLN A 205 -9.34 9.78 -10.77
C GLN A 205 -8.27 10.60 -10.04
N ILE A 206 -7.01 10.13 -10.03
CA ILE A 206 -5.87 10.92 -9.53
C ILE A 206 -5.75 12.22 -10.33
N GLY A 207 -5.90 12.17 -11.66
CA GLY A 207 -5.93 13.35 -12.51
C GLY A 207 -7.05 14.33 -12.14
N LEU A 208 -8.23 13.81 -11.84
CA LEU A 208 -9.37 14.62 -11.38
C LEU A 208 -9.10 15.23 -10.00
N ALA A 209 -8.58 14.48 -9.04
CA ALA A 209 -8.22 14.98 -7.72
C ALA A 209 -7.21 16.14 -7.80
N ILE A 210 -6.20 16.02 -8.67
CA ILE A 210 -5.24 17.09 -8.97
C ILE A 210 -5.96 18.32 -9.51
N TYR A 211 -6.84 18.16 -10.50
CA TYR A 211 -7.57 19.26 -11.09
C TYR A 211 -8.44 19.99 -10.05
N ILE A 212 -9.15 19.23 -9.20
CA ILE A 212 -9.96 19.81 -8.11
C ILE A 212 -9.07 20.55 -7.10
N GLN A 213 -7.93 19.98 -6.73
CA GLN A 213 -6.98 20.65 -5.85
C GLN A 213 -6.52 21.99 -6.44
N GLN A 214 -6.14 22.00 -7.73
CA GLN A 214 -5.72 23.24 -8.41
C GLN A 214 -6.81 24.31 -8.44
N LEU A 215 -8.08 23.91 -8.58
CA LEU A 215 -9.20 24.85 -8.49
C LEU A 215 -9.38 25.42 -7.07
N LYS A 216 -9.23 24.56 -6.04
CA LYS A 216 -9.39 24.95 -4.63
C LYS A 216 -8.33 25.95 -4.17
N ILE A 217 -7.09 25.77 -4.61
CA ILE A 217 -5.95 26.62 -4.19
C ILE A 217 -5.75 27.82 -5.09
N ARG A 218 -6.32 27.82 -6.30
CA ARG A 218 -6.20 28.92 -7.25
C ARG A 218 -6.77 30.22 -6.66
N GLY A 219 -5.88 31.21 -6.50
CA GLY A 219 -6.22 32.49 -5.89
C GLY A 219 -6.35 32.49 -4.37
N LYS A 220 -6.03 31.36 -3.70
CA LYS A 220 -5.95 31.30 -2.23
C LYS A 220 -4.52 31.21 -1.74
N TYR A 221 -3.72 30.39 -2.43
CA TYR A 221 -2.34 30.10 -2.05
C TYR A 221 -1.43 30.27 -3.25
N ASP A 222 -0.26 30.79 -2.99
CA ASP A 222 0.82 30.86 -3.97
C ASP A 222 1.79 29.68 -3.81
N ALA A 223 1.75 28.99 -2.69
CA ALA A 223 2.47 27.77 -2.44
C ALA A 223 1.53 26.55 -2.45
N LEU A 224 2.06 25.43 -2.90
CA LEU A 224 1.34 24.16 -3.00
C LEU A 224 1.77 23.14 -1.94
N ILE A 225 2.62 23.55 -1.01
CA ILE A 225 3.13 22.72 0.09
C ILE A 225 2.79 23.42 1.41
N GLY A 226 2.16 22.68 2.30
CA GLY A 226 1.67 23.23 3.56
C GLY A 226 0.49 24.17 3.36
N ASP A 227 0.32 25.10 4.25
CA ASP A 227 -0.77 26.10 4.28
C ASP A 227 -0.31 27.51 3.92
N ALA A 228 0.69 27.66 3.06
CA ALA A 228 1.16 28.94 2.57
C ALA A 228 0.04 29.68 1.85
N THR A 229 -0.25 30.90 2.26
CA THR A 229 -1.43 31.67 1.86
C THR A 229 -1.12 32.92 1.04
N SER A 230 0.16 33.26 0.85
CA SER A 230 0.56 34.47 0.13
C SER A 230 1.91 34.30 -0.58
N ASN A 231 2.18 35.17 -1.55
CA ASN A 231 3.46 35.25 -2.25
C ASN A 231 4.64 35.50 -1.31
N GLU A 232 4.42 36.14 -0.17
CA GLU A 232 5.45 36.43 0.83
C GLU A 232 6.01 35.14 1.46
N ASN A 233 5.18 34.09 1.53
CA ASN A 233 5.57 32.79 2.08
C ASN A 233 6.32 31.90 1.06
N LEU A 234 6.33 32.29 -0.21
CA LEU A 234 7.03 31.57 -1.29
C LEU A 234 8.45 32.06 -1.54
N GLN A 235 8.83 33.17 -0.94
CA GLN A 235 10.19 33.69 -1.05
C GLN A 235 11.15 32.91 -0.14
N MET A 236 11.59 31.77 -0.64
CA MET A 236 12.71 30.99 -0.06
C MET A 236 13.94 31.08 -0.94
#